data_31962a5b4f5958e5eccce963da397463
#
_entry.id   31962a5b4f5958e5eccce963da397463
#
_cell.length_a   1.000
_cell.length_b   1.000
_cell.length_c   1.000
_cell.angle_alpha   90.00
_cell.angle_beta   90.00
_cell.angle_gamma   90.00
#
_symmetry.space_group_name_H-M   'P 1'
#
loop_
_entity.id
_entity.type
_entity.pdbx_description
1 polymer ?
#
loop_
_entity_poly.entity_id
_entity_poly.type
_entity_poly.pdbx_seq_one_letter_code
_entity_poly.pdbx_strand_id
1 'polypeptide(L)'
;MKRCFAPIVLCLLAGLCILAVPSHYAKRVEAVCSTCPPPPPPPPTVGQFGGPLAGLSTSITNLFNGGYGTFVIKWDPIRGLGPVSTKTGCFTCHGAGTDVLTGTAGDTSNVTGTRYGKWNKDNTFNYLDGTGTSPENEGGPTLHGISNATFQTLPGCNQMTIASSGATESGTTVTITTTASHGFKVGQEVQVLGVGVSGYNGQFAIASVPSKTTFTYTAGSSGLKSSGGGTAQNLPHEVVPSDATVVSTVRSPQLFGAGLIDNIPDSDILANAAATKKYGITGVANMIDDENGVSRPGKFGQKLDAVTLFQFTANAEFNELGITTSNSLFGVSGEFNPTEHNPQGLAFPSACQPDKNSPQDVKQVNMIKMTQFEALLAPIPPQPPTSQTTAGQVVFENIGCNVCHIESYTTQQNVKLRTTSGGQTAVIPSLSNVTFTPYSDFLLHDMGSGDSGGIPFIPHGTGQATLTMWRTAPLWGLSNMLTKAGGLMHDNGSATIDKAIRRHGGEAATVVSNYEALSSTDSSNLLAFLGSL
;
A
#
# COMPACT_ATOMS: atom_id res chain seq x y z
N MET A 1 -20.92 12.69 24.58
CA MET A 1 -20.05 13.53 23.73
C MET A 1 -19.04 14.24 24.60
N LYS A 2 -17.82 13.72 24.74
CA LYS A 2 -16.71 14.44 25.39
C LYS A 2 -15.58 14.50 24.38
N ARG A 3 -15.39 15.69 23.81
CA ARG A 3 -14.33 15.98 22.85
C ARG A 3 -12.98 15.95 23.55
N CYS A 4 -12.02 15.18 23.05
CA CYS A 4 -10.63 15.32 23.45
C CYS A 4 -10.04 16.56 22.76
N PHE A 5 -10.02 17.69 23.42
CA PHE A 5 -9.25 18.86 23.01
C PHE A 5 -7.89 18.81 23.69
N ALA A 6 -6.82 18.74 22.91
CA ALA A 6 -5.51 19.06 23.41
C ALA A 6 -5.40 20.58 23.62
N PRO A 7 -4.91 21.07 24.73
CA PRO A 7 -4.69 22.51 24.91
C PRO A 7 -3.46 22.93 24.10
N ILE A 8 -3.69 23.77 23.08
CA ILE A 8 -2.63 24.56 22.46
C ILE A 8 -2.26 25.64 23.47
N VAL A 9 -1.11 25.54 24.08
CA VAL A 9 -0.54 26.62 24.89
C VAL A 9 0.12 27.60 23.94
N LEU A 10 -0.52 28.77 23.80
CA LEU A 10 0.02 29.93 23.12
C LEU A 10 0.94 30.65 24.12
N CYS A 11 2.26 30.49 23.99
CA CYS A 11 3.22 31.32 24.69
C CYS A 11 3.63 32.51 23.83
N LEU A 12 3.10 33.68 24.14
CA LEU A 12 3.62 34.97 23.69
C LEU A 12 4.50 35.57 24.79
N LEU A 13 5.79 35.77 24.44
CA LEU A 13 6.75 36.77 24.98
C LEU A 13 6.82 36.99 26.50
N ALA A 14 7.84 36.50 27.12
CA ALA A 14 8.87 37.21 27.92
C ALA A 14 9.52 36.28 28.96
N GLY A 15 10.81 36.21 28.96
CA GLY A 15 11.75 35.98 30.06
C GLY A 15 11.43 34.93 31.13
N LEU A 16 12.33 33.94 31.18
CA LEU A 16 12.68 33.12 32.36
C LEU A 16 11.55 32.78 33.36
N CYS A 17 10.99 31.59 33.23
CA CYS A 17 10.47 30.88 34.38
C CYS A 17 10.72 29.39 34.17
N ILE A 18 11.77 28.86 34.80
CA ILE A 18 11.89 27.43 35.08
C ILE A 18 10.82 27.11 36.12
N LEU A 19 9.66 26.69 35.71
CA LEU A 19 8.67 26.10 36.61
C LEU A 19 8.81 24.58 36.50
N ALA A 20 9.37 23.98 37.55
CA ALA A 20 9.27 22.56 37.81
C ALA A 20 7.77 22.19 37.80
N VAL A 21 7.33 21.46 36.80
CA VAL A 21 5.98 20.89 36.73
C VAL A 21 5.91 19.83 37.83
N PRO A 22 5.01 19.98 38.84
CA PRO A 22 4.91 18.98 39.91
C PRO A 22 4.55 17.61 39.30
N SER A 23 5.21 16.56 39.77
CA SER A 23 5.02 15.16 39.35
C SER A 23 3.57 14.65 39.43
N HIS A 24 2.68 15.41 40.06
CA HIS A 24 1.25 15.11 40.13
C HIS A 24 0.46 15.41 38.82
N TYR A 25 1.01 16.20 37.90
CA TYR A 25 0.32 16.49 36.64
C TYR A 25 0.52 15.36 35.61
N ALA A 26 1.67 14.68 35.64
CA ALA A 26 1.93 13.53 34.77
C ALA A 26 0.99 12.35 35.10
N LYS A 27 0.70 12.10 36.38
CA LYS A 27 -0.22 11.02 36.81
C LYS A 27 -1.71 11.31 36.52
N ARG A 28 -2.10 12.55 36.30
CA ARG A 28 -3.49 12.90 35.95
C ARG A 28 -3.79 12.77 34.45
N VAL A 29 -2.79 12.83 33.59
CA VAL A 29 -2.96 12.63 32.14
C VAL A 29 -3.12 11.14 31.80
N GLU A 30 -2.42 10.27 32.52
CA GLU A 30 -2.57 8.81 32.34
C GLU A 30 -3.92 8.24 32.82
N ALA A 31 -4.62 8.94 33.72
CA ALA A 31 -5.91 8.49 34.24
C ALA A 31 -7.14 8.88 33.41
N VAL A 32 -6.97 9.66 32.33
CA VAL A 32 -8.11 10.25 31.57
C VAL A 32 -8.47 9.49 30.31
N CYS A 33 -7.66 8.55 29.86
CA CYS A 33 -7.99 7.77 28.65
C CYS A 33 -7.51 6.31 28.72
N SER A 34 -8.22 5.49 29.48
CA SER A 34 -7.98 4.02 29.48
C SER A 34 -8.34 3.33 28.17
N THR A 35 -8.87 4.06 27.19
CA THR A 35 -9.28 3.58 25.86
C THR A 35 -8.54 4.28 24.70
N CYS A 36 -7.60 5.19 24.99
CA CYS A 36 -6.75 5.72 23.93
C CYS A 36 -5.77 4.65 23.45
N PRO A 37 -5.64 4.44 22.13
CA PRO A 37 -4.58 3.60 21.61
C PRO A 37 -3.22 4.14 22.08
N PRO A 38 -2.24 3.29 22.34
CA PRO A 38 -0.90 3.73 22.73
C PRO A 38 -0.37 4.68 21.64
N PRO A 39 0.42 5.69 22.01
CA PRO A 39 1.06 6.55 21.02
C PRO A 39 1.92 5.67 20.09
N PRO A 40 2.02 6.02 18.80
CA PRO A 40 2.90 5.30 17.88
C PRO A 40 4.33 5.31 18.43
N PRO A 41 5.11 4.25 18.16
CA PRO A 41 6.51 4.21 18.57
C PRO A 41 7.27 5.42 17.98
N PRO A 42 8.34 5.88 18.63
CA PRO A 42 9.14 6.96 18.08
C PRO A 42 9.77 6.56 16.73
N PRO A 43 9.99 7.52 15.80
CA PRO A 43 10.63 7.23 14.54
C PRO A 43 12.05 6.66 14.75
N PRO A 44 12.49 5.68 13.91
CA PRO A 44 13.86 5.20 13.94
C PRO A 44 14.86 6.31 13.65
N THR A 45 16.06 6.21 14.22
CA THR A 45 17.15 7.17 14.00
C THR A 45 18.09 6.72 12.89
N VAL A 46 18.99 7.61 12.45
CA VAL A 46 20.01 7.33 11.44
C VAL A 46 20.80 6.06 11.79
N GLY A 47 20.97 5.18 10.80
CA GLY A 47 21.65 3.90 10.94
C GLY A 47 20.81 2.76 11.52
N GLN A 48 19.60 3.05 12.00
CA GLN A 48 18.63 2.02 12.34
C GLN A 48 17.84 1.61 11.10
N PHE A 49 17.36 0.37 11.09
CA PHE A 49 16.47 -0.12 10.04
C PHE A 49 15.18 0.71 10.01
N GLY A 50 14.82 1.22 8.83
CA GLY A 50 13.72 2.17 8.67
C GLY A 50 14.02 3.60 9.13
N GLY A 51 15.26 3.92 9.41
CA GLY A 51 15.70 5.27 9.75
C GLY A 51 15.92 6.14 8.50
N PRO A 52 16.17 7.43 8.72
CA PRO A 52 16.41 8.37 7.64
C PRO A 52 17.80 8.22 7.04
N LEU A 53 17.98 8.77 5.85
CA LEU A 53 19.27 8.95 5.19
C LEU A 53 20.30 9.59 6.15
N ALA A 54 21.55 9.21 6.03
CA ALA A 54 22.63 9.83 6.78
C ALA A 54 22.92 11.27 6.30
N GLY A 55 23.50 12.10 7.18
CA GLY A 55 23.94 13.46 6.84
C GLY A 55 22.83 14.49 6.68
N LEU A 56 21.61 14.20 7.14
CA LEU A 56 20.51 15.17 7.14
C LEU A 56 20.76 16.28 8.18
N SER A 57 20.43 17.52 7.82
CA SER A 57 20.36 18.61 8.80
C SER A 57 19.20 18.38 9.79
N THR A 58 19.25 19.04 10.93
CA THR A 58 18.19 18.99 11.94
C THR A 58 16.82 19.35 11.35
N SER A 59 16.77 20.38 10.49
CA SER A 59 15.53 20.79 9.84
C SER A 59 14.95 19.70 8.93
N ILE A 60 15.77 18.99 8.18
CA ILE A 60 15.34 17.89 7.30
C ILE A 60 14.97 16.65 8.13
N THR A 61 15.71 16.35 9.19
CA THR A 61 15.34 15.27 10.13
C THR A 61 13.97 15.53 10.76
N ASN A 62 13.63 16.78 11.06
CA ASN A 62 12.30 17.13 11.57
C ASN A 62 11.20 16.89 10.53
N LEU A 63 11.48 17.02 9.22
CA LEU A 63 10.53 16.66 8.16
C LEU A 63 10.29 15.15 8.14
N PHE A 64 11.36 14.35 8.24
CA PHE A 64 11.24 12.89 8.36
C PHE A 64 10.37 12.49 9.56
N ASN A 65 10.65 13.02 10.74
CA ASN A 65 9.90 12.72 11.96
C ASN A 65 8.43 13.16 11.87
N GLY A 66 8.18 14.33 11.30
CA GLY A 66 6.82 14.84 11.08
C GLY A 66 6.04 14.01 10.06
N GLY A 67 6.72 13.53 9.03
CA GLY A 67 6.16 12.64 8.02
C GLY A 67 5.88 11.24 8.56
N TYR A 68 6.81 10.68 9.34
CA TYR A 68 6.61 9.43 10.07
C TYR A 68 5.32 9.46 10.89
N GLY A 69 5.11 10.55 11.68
CA GLY A 69 3.90 10.71 12.48
C GLY A 69 2.62 10.72 11.66
N THR A 70 2.67 11.15 10.39
CA THR A 70 1.53 11.10 9.47
C THR A 70 1.36 9.71 8.85
N PHE A 71 2.45 9.07 8.46
CA PHE A 71 2.46 7.73 7.85
C PHE A 71 1.91 6.63 8.76
N VAL A 72 2.13 6.74 10.07
CA VAL A 72 1.66 5.77 11.07
C VAL A 72 0.26 6.09 11.62
N ILE A 73 -0.48 7.02 11.01
CA ILE A 73 -1.88 7.27 11.39
C ILE A 73 -2.72 6.05 11.02
N LYS A 74 -3.53 5.59 11.98
CA LYS A 74 -4.67 4.74 11.70
C LYS A 74 -5.84 5.63 11.32
N TRP A 75 -6.24 5.54 10.07
CA TRP A 75 -7.38 6.26 9.53
C TRP A 75 -8.70 5.65 10.00
N ASP A 76 -9.72 6.45 10.11
CA ASP A 76 -11.10 6.07 10.36
C ASP A 76 -12.02 6.96 9.51
N PRO A 77 -13.30 6.63 9.36
CA PRO A 77 -14.22 7.40 8.50
C PRO A 77 -14.37 8.88 8.89
N ILE A 78 -14.14 9.23 10.17
CA ILE A 78 -14.18 10.63 10.61
C ILE A 78 -12.97 11.40 10.12
N ARG A 79 -11.87 10.69 9.84
CA ARG A 79 -10.61 11.23 9.34
C ARG A 79 -10.45 11.11 7.84
N GLY A 80 -11.44 10.53 7.14
CA GLY A 80 -11.46 10.43 5.70
C GLY A 80 -11.14 9.05 5.14
N LEU A 81 -11.10 7.99 5.95
CA LEU A 81 -11.02 6.64 5.40
C LEU A 81 -12.26 6.36 4.58
N GLY A 82 -12.09 6.03 3.32
CA GLY A 82 -13.19 5.87 2.37
C GLY A 82 -14.19 4.77 2.72
N PRO A 83 -15.35 4.75 2.04
CA PRO A 83 -16.41 3.78 2.30
C PRO A 83 -15.95 2.34 2.04
N VAL A 84 -14.99 2.16 1.15
CA VAL A 84 -14.26 0.91 0.93
C VAL A 84 -12.77 1.17 1.06
N SER A 85 -12.04 0.23 1.63
CA SER A 85 -10.60 0.32 1.79
C SER A 85 -9.95 -1.07 1.87
N THR A 86 -8.70 -1.19 1.44
CA THR A 86 -7.93 -2.41 1.61
C THR A 86 -7.51 -2.58 3.07
N LYS A 87 -7.11 -1.49 3.71
CA LYS A 87 -6.64 -1.42 5.11
C LYS A 87 -6.93 -0.06 5.72
N THR A 88 -6.50 0.13 6.96
CA THR A 88 -6.78 1.33 7.75
C THR A 88 -5.62 2.32 7.82
N GLY A 89 -4.52 2.08 7.11
CA GLY A 89 -3.37 2.99 7.10
C GLY A 89 -2.19 2.47 6.31
N CYS A 90 -1.31 3.36 5.88
CA CYS A 90 -0.12 3.04 5.10
C CYS A 90 0.77 1.99 5.78
N PHE A 91 0.99 2.15 7.09
CA PHE A 91 1.81 1.24 7.88
C PHE A 91 1.27 -0.20 7.95
N THR A 92 -0.01 -0.41 7.69
CA THR A 92 -0.61 -1.76 7.70
C THR A 92 -0.05 -2.60 6.55
N CYS A 93 0.07 -2.01 5.37
CA CYS A 93 0.69 -2.64 4.21
C CYS A 93 2.22 -2.47 4.20
N HIS A 94 2.71 -1.32 4.68
CA HIS A 94 4.11 -0.95 4.68
C HIS A 94 4.68 -0.93 6.11
N GLY A 95 4.70 -2.08 6.79
CA GLY A 95 5.38 -2.20 8.08
C GLY A 95 4.87 -3.24 9.05
N ALA A 96 3.56 -3.41 9.21
CA ALA A 96 3.04 -4.25 10.27
C ALA A 96 2.32 -5.50 9.78
N GLY A 97 1.66 -5.45 8.64
CA GLY A 97 0.70 -6.47 8.22
C GLY A 97 -0.57 -6.53 9.08
N THR A 98 -0.68 -5.65 10.08
CA THR A 98 -1.79 -5.56 11.04
C THR A 98 -2.17 -4.11 11.30
N ASP A 99 -3.31 -3.86 11.93
CA ASP A 99 -3.79 -2.53 12.32
C ASP A 99 -3.03 -1.89 13.49
N VAL A 100 -1.96 -2.50 13.95
CA VAL A 100 -1.06 -1.98 14.98
C VAL A 100 0.35 -2.04 14.42
N LEU A 101 1.09 -0.93 14.51
CA LEU A 101 2.48 -0.88 14.05
C LEU A 101 3.36 -1.75 14.97
N THR A 102 3.58 -2.99 14.57
CA THR A 102 4.47 -3.95 15.24
C THR A 102 5.79 -4.14 14.51
N GLY A 103 5.90 -3.62 13.28
CA GLY A 103 7.08 -3.67 12.43
C GLY A 103 7.69 -2.29 12.20
N THR A 104 8.45 -2.16 11.15
CA THR A 104 9.13 -0.91 10.76
C THR A 104 8.35 -0.21 9.65
N ALA A 105 7.98 1.06 9.87
CA ALA A 105 7.29 1.85 8.86
C ALA A 105 8.11 1.97 7.58
N GLY A 106 7.48 1.75 6.44
CA GLY A 106 8.12 1.71 5.12
C GLY A 106 8.60 0.32 4.69
N ASP A 107 8.56 -0.69 5.56
CA ASP A 107 8.90 -2.07 5.23
C ASP A 107 7.78 -2.75 4.42
N THR A 108 8.10 -3.85 3.76
CA THR A 108 7.09 -4.72 3.14
C THR A 108 6.38 -5.58 4.19
N SER A 109 5.23 -6.13 3.81
CA SER A 109 4.50 -7.11 4.60
C SER A 109 3.94 -8.22 3.70
N ASN A 110 3.28 -9.22 4.28
CA ASN A 110 2.57 -10.26 3.55
C ASN A 110 1.19 -9.79 3.03
N VAL A 111 0.84 -8.53 3.20
CA VAL A 111 -0.41 -7.98 2.69
C VAL A 111 -0.31 -7.82 1.17
N THR A 112 -1.32 -8.32 0.49
CA THR A 112 -1.47 -8.20 -0.97
C THR A 112 -2.80 -7.54 -1.29
N GLY A 113 -2.82 -6.76 -2.36
CA GLY A 113 -4.04 -6.27 -3.00
C GLY A 113 -4.49 -7.24 -4.09
N THR A 114 -5.79 -7.34 -4.33
CA THR A 114 -6.37 -8.08 -5.45
C THR A 114 -6.87 -7.09 -6.48
N ARG A 115 -6.45 -7.27 -7.73
CA ARG A 115 -6.89 -6.49 -8.89
C ARG A 115 -7.71 -7.39 -9.80
N TYR A 116 -8.70 -6.85 -10.49
CA TYR A 116 -9.56 -7.62 -11.37
C TYR A 116 -9.96 -6.85 -12.62
N GLY A 117 -10.39 -7.57 -13.64
CA GLY A 117 -10.88 -6.99 -14.88
C GLY A 117 -11.32 -8.06 -15.87
N LYS A 118 -11.67 -7.65 -17.09
CA LYS A 118 -12.25 -8.52 -18.10
C LYS A 118 -11.75 -8.17 -19.50
N TRP A 119 -11.31 -9.20 -20.25
CA TRP A 119 -11.15 -9.09 -21.69
C TRP A 119 -12.50 -9.18 -22.40
N ASN A 120 -12.81 -8.21 -23.21
CA ASN A 120 -13.95 -8.24 -24.12
C ASN A 120 -13.63 -9.09 -25.37
N LYS A 121 -14.67 -9.49 -26.09
CA LYS A 121 -14.51 -10.30 -27.32
C LYS A 121 -13.79 -9.58 -28.46
N ASP A 122 -13.74 -8.27 -28.42
CA ASP A 122 -13.04 -7.40 -29.37
C ASP A 122 -11.56 -7.11 -28.98
N ASN A 123 -11.04 -7.83 -27.98
CA ASN A 123 -9.71 -7.64 -27.40
C ASN A 123 -9.51 -6.28 -26.68
N THR A 124 -10.57 -5.58 -26.36
CA THR A 124 -10.48 -4.46 -25.42
C THR A 124 -10.54 -4.95 -23.98
N PHE A 125 -9.95 -4.22 -23.06
CA PHE A 125 -9.98 -4.54 -21.63
C PHE A 125 -11.00 -3.65 -20.90
N ASN A 126 -11.88 -4.28 -20.14
CA ASN A 126 -12.83 -3.61 -19.25
C ASN A 126 -12.36 -3.79 -17.81
N TYR A 127 -12.12 -2.69 -17.12
CA TYR A 127 -11.64 -2.67 -15.73
C TYR A 127 -12.74 -3.00 -14.72
N LEU A 128 -13.99 -3.12 -15.15
CA LEU A 128 -15.15 -3.46 -14.30
C LEU A 128 -15.39 -2.48 -13.13
N ASP A 129 -15.01 -1.24 -13.32
CA ASP A 129 -15.14 -0.15 -12.35
C ASP A 129 -16.38 0.73 -12.57
N GLY A 130 -17.24 0.33 -13.50
CA GLY A 130 -18.45 1.06 -13.85
C GLY A 130 -18.25 2.28 -14.75
N THR A 131 -17.03 2.71 -15.02
CA THR A 131 -16.74 3.88 -15.86
C THR A 131 -16.45 3.53 -17.30
N GLY A 132 -16.04 2.30 -17.59
CA GLY A 132 -15.68 1.82 -18.94
C GLY A 132 -14.43 2.46 -19.54
N THR A 133 -13.84 3.41 -18.84
CA THR A 133 -12.56 4.03 -19.17
C THR A 133 -11.56 3.62 -18.10
N SER A 134 -10.28 3.40 -18.48
CA SER A 134 -9.27 3.15 -17.48
C SER A 134 -9.33 4.28 -16.44
N PRO A 135 -9.76 3.99 -15.23
CA PRO A 135 -9.51 4.95 -14.20
C PRO A 135 -8.07 4.71 -13.83
N GLU A 136 -7.31 5.71 -13.96
CA GLU A 136 -6.22 5.90 -13.05
C GLU A 136 -5.22 4.74 -13.01
N ASN A 137 -4.27 4.84 -13.83
CA ASN A 137 -2.86 4.51 -13.64
C ASN A 137 -2.44 3.16 -13.01
N GLU A 138 -3.32 2.36 -12.41
CA GLU A 138 -2.89 1.16 -11.67
C GLU A 138 -3.45 -0.18 -12.19
N GLY A 139 -3.87 -0.24 -13.44
CA GLY A 139 -4.24 -1.53 -14.03
C GLY A 139 -5.49 -2.18 -13.44
N GLY A 140 -6.54 -1.41 -13.23
CA GLY A 140 -7.83 -1.87 -12.73
C GLY A 140 -8.04 -1.65 -11.23
N PRO A 141 -9.29 -1.69 -10.77
CA PRO A 141 -9.63 -1.38 -9.40
C PRO A 141 -9.06 -2.42 -8.44
N THR A 142 -8.59 -1.95 -7.29
CA THR A 142 -8.25 -2.82 -6.16
C THR A 142 -9.53 -3.35 -5.54
N LEU A 143 -9.59 -4.66 -5.30
CA LEU A 143 -10.65 -5.25 -4.50
C LEU A 143 -10.45 -4.87 -3.03
N HIS A 144 -11.34 -4.06 -2.49
CA HIS A 144 -11.31 -3.69 -1.10
C HIS A 144 -11.95 -4.79 -0.24
N GLY A 145 -11.12 -5.59 0.39
CA GLY A 145 -11.55 -6.75 1.20
C GLY A 145 -12.21 -6.38 2.52
N ILE A 146 -12.27 -5.10 2.86
CA ILE A 146 -12.85 -4.62 4.11
C ILE A 146 -13.78 -3.45 3.78
N SER A 147 -15.08 -3.67 3.90
CA SER A 147 -15.94 -2.57 4.25
C SER A 147 -15.55 -2.16 5.67
N ASN A 148 -15.29 -0.90 5.85
CA ASN A 148 -14.62 -0.41 7.03
C ASN A 148 -15.38 -0.71 8.33
N ALA A 149 -14.86 -1.61 9.14
CA ALA A 149 -15.44 -1.96 10.43
C ALA A 149 -15.67 -0.76 11.37
N THR A 150 -15.00 0.35 11.13
CA THR A 150 -15.17 1.58 11.89
C THR A 150 -16.44 2.38 11.54
N PHE A 151 -17.08 2.16 10.40
CA PHE A 151 -18.41 2.71 10.13
C PHE A 151 -19.44 2.29 11.19
N GLN A 152 -19.21 1.19 11.87
CA GLN A 152 -20.11 0.64 12.88
C GLN A 152 -20.25 1.48 14.14
N THR A 153 -19.26 2.30 14.43
CA THR A 153 -19.27 3.17 15.60
C THR A 153 -19.98 4.50 15.33
N LEU A 154 -20.37 4.75 14.07
CA LEU A 154 -21.05 5.99 13.71
C LEU A 154 -22.54 5.91 14.07
N PRO A 155 -23.06 6.86 14.84
CA PRO A 155 -24.48 6.91 15.19
C PRO A 155 -25.37 6.97 13.95
N GLY A 156 -26.32 6.05 13.85
CA GLY A 156 -27.29 6.01 12.74
C GLY A 156 -26.87 5.22 11.49
N CYS A 157 -25.64 4.65 11.47
CA CYS A 157 -25.20 3.78 10.41
C CYS A 157 -25.86 2.41 10.58
N ASN A 158 -26.95 2.15 9.89
CA ASN A 158 -27.74 0.89 9.75
C ASN A 158 -27.48 -0.25 10.74
N GLN A 159 -27.29 0.09 12.02
CA GLN A 159 -27.14 -0.90 13.05
C GLN A 159 -28.50 -1.41 13.49
N MET A 160 -28.73 -2.68 13.28
CA MET A 160 -29.93 -3.37 13.79
C MET A 160 -29.64 -3.88 15.18
N THR A 161 -30.43 -3.49 16.16
CA THR A 161 -30.35 -4.04 17.52
C THR A 161 -30.76 -5.51 17.49
N ILE A 162 -29.93 -6.36 18.07
CA ILE A 162 -30.26 -7.78 18.27
C ILE A 162 -31.14 -7.90 19.52
N ALA A 163 -32.19 -8.68 19.43
CA ALA A 163 -33.09 -8.92 20.55
C ALA A 163 -32.33 -9.51 21.77
N SER A 164 -32.83 -9.31 22.98
CA SER A 164 -32.15 -9.72 24.21
C SER A 164 -31.85 -11.23 24.32
N SER A 165 -32.59 -12.05 23.59
CA SER A 165 -32.35 -13.50 23.41
C SER A 165 -32.26 -13.86 21.93
N GLY A 166 -31.82 -12.90 21.09
CA GLY A 166 -31.86 -13.00 19.64
C GLY A 166 -30.70 -13.71 18.98
N ALA A 167 -29.77 -14.28 19.73
CA ALA A 167 -28.66 -15.06 19.20
C ALA A 167 -28.74 -16.50 19.70
N THR A 168 -29.00 -17.42 18.78
CA THR A 168 -29.12 -18.85 19.07
C THR A 168 -28.35 -19.67 18.06
N GLU A 169 -27.98 -20.90 18.43
CA GLU A 169 -27.20 -21.79 17.58
C GLU A 169 -27.80 -23.19 17.55
N SER A 170 -27.68 -23.85 16.40
CA SER A 170 -27.93 -25.27 16.21
C SER A 170 -26.84 -25.86 15.32
N GLY A 171 -26.01 -26.74 15.90
CA GLY A 171 -24.78 -27.20 15.26
C GLY A 171 -23.77 -26.02 15.09
N THR A 172 -23.48 -25.65 13.87
CA THR A 172 -22.69 -24.44 13.53
C THR A 172 -23.55 -23.33 12.93
N THR A 173 -24.85 -23.57 12.77
CA THR A 173 -25.77 -22.56 12.23
C THR A 173 -26.23 -21.62 13.32
N VAL A 174 -25.83 -20.39 13.25
CA VAL A 174 -26.28 -19.30 14.10
C VAL A 174 -27.53 -18.67 13.50
N THR A 175 -28.50 -18.39 14.37
CA THR A 175 -29.69 -17.59 14.03
C THR A 175 -29.68 -16.31 14.85
N ILE A 176 -29.73 -15.18 14.16
CA ILE A 176 -29.85 -13.86 14.77
C ILE A 176 -31.26 -13.30 14.51
N THR A 177 -31.87 -12.80 15.59
CA THR A 177 -33.15 -12.10 15.54
C THR A 177 -32.93 -10.65 15.94
N THR A 178 -33.31 -9.72 15.05
CA THR A 178 -33.25 -8.27 15.27
C THR A 178 -34.57 -7.72 15.80
N THR A 179 -34.53 -6.59 16.51
CA THR A 179 -35.70 -5.93 17.08
C THR A 179 -36.59 -5.24 16.03
N ALA A 180 -36.03 -5.00 14.83
CA ALA A 180 -36.72 -4.39 13.69
C ALA A 180 -36.30 -5.08 12.39
N SER A 181 -36.99 -4.79 11.30
CA SER A 181 -36.65 -5.33 9.97
C SER A 181 -35.24 -4.91 9.55
N HIS A 182 -34.39 -5.88 9.23
CA HIS A 182 -32.97 -5.65 8.91
C HIS A 182 -32.72 -5.37 7.42
N GLY A 183 -33.57 -5.81 6.52
CA GLY A 183 -33.41 -5.61 5.06
C GLY A 183 -32.23 -6.36 4.42
N PHE A 184 -31.56 -7.26 5.16
CA PHE A 184 -30.40 -8.01 4.67
C PHE A 184 -30.81 -9.05 3.62
N LYS A 185 -29.82 -9.46 2.80
CA LYS A 185 -29.99 -10.47 1.74
C LYS A 185 -28.98 -11.60 1.93
N VAL A 186 -29.33 -12.79 1.43
CA VAL A 186 -28.41 -13.94 1.38
C VAL A 186 -27.15 -13.57 0.60
N GLY A 187 -26.00 -14.00 1.11
CA GLY A 187 -24.69 -13.73 0.53
C GLY A 187 -24.06 -12.39 0.94
N GLN A 188 -24.82 -11.49 1.57
CA GLN A 188 -24.23 -10.27 2.12
C GLN A 188 -23.40 -10.57 3.37
N GLU A 189 -22.34 -9.80 3.56
CA GLU A 189 -21.57 -9.81 4.80
C GLU A 189 -22.32 -9.04 5.90
N VAL A 190 -22.38 -9.62 7.06
CA VAL A 190 -22.93 -8.99 8.27
C VAL A 190 -21.86 -8.98 9.35
N GLN A 191 -21.75 -7.87 10.03
CA GLN A 191 -21.00 -7.83 11.27
C GLN A 191 -21.94 -7.85 12.46
N VAL A 192 -21.63 -8.73 13.39
CA VAL A 192 -22.32 -8.89 14.67
C VAL A 192 -21.38 -8.47 15.79
N LEU A 193 -21.83 -7.54 16.65
CA LEU A 193 -21.03 -7.00 17.74
C LEU A 193 -21.85 -6.90 19.03
N GLY A 194 -21.14 -7.08 20.16
CA GLY A 194 -21.69 -6.83 21.50
C GLY A 194 -22.72 -7.86 21.96
N VAL A 195 -22.82 -9.01 21.29
CA VAL A 195 -23.59 -10.15 21.81
C VAL A 195 -22.85 -10.71 23.01
N GLY A 196 -23.56 -10.98 24.09
CA GLY A 196 -22.97 -11.37 25.38
C GLY A 196 -22.09 -12.62 25.34
N VAL A 197 -22.37 -13.58 24.45
CA VAL A 197 -21.50 -14.73 24.17
C VAL A 197 -20.62 -14.38 22.97
N SER A 198 -19.31 -14.31 23.18
CA SER A 198 -18.33 -13.80 22.22
C SER A 198 -18.28 -14.59 20.90
N GLY A 199 -18.60 -15.88 20.91
CA GLY A 199 -18.63 -16.71 19.70
C GLY A 199 -19.67 -16.31 18.65
N TYR A 200 -20.63 -15.45 18.99
CA TYR A 200 -21.56 -14.85 18.03
C TYR A 200 -21.00 -13.59 17.35
N ASN A 201 -19.97 -12.98 17.93
CA ASN A 201 -19.42 -11.72 17.41
C ASN A 201 -18.39 -11.98 16.32
N GLY A 202 -18.47 -11.22 15.23
CA GLY A 202 -17.55 -11.34 14.09
C GLY A 202 -18.19 -10.84 12.79
N GLN A 203 -17.50 -11.10 11.70
CA GLN A 203 -17.99 -10.88 10.33
C GLN A 203 -18.36 -12.23 9.72
N PHE A 204 -19.54 -12.31 9.10
CA PHE A 204 -20.08 -13.56 8.60
C PHE A 204 -20.86 -13.31 7.31
N ALA A 205 -20.77 -14.23 6.36
CA ALA A 205 -21.66 -14.24 5.21
C ALA A 205 -23.05 -14.73 5.64
N ILE A 206 -24.11 -14.00 5.25
CA ILE A 206 -25.49 -14.40 5.52
C ILE A 206 -25.84 -15.65 4.70
N ALA A 207 -26.09 -16.74 5.39
CA ALA A 207 -26.43 -18.03 4.78
C ALA A 207 -27.90 -18.10 4.37
N SER A 208 -28.81 -17.53 5.19
CA SER A 208 -30.25 -17.44 4.86
C SER A 208 -30.93 -16.27 5.55
N VAL A 209 -32.10 -15.87 5.04
CA VAL A 209 -32.95 -14.82 5.59
C VAL A 209 -34.38 -15.42 5.77
N PRO A 210 -34.60 -16.15 6.88
CA PRO A 210 -35.90 -16.79 7.15
C PRO A 210 -37.07 -15.81 7.31
N SER A 211 -36.82 -14.59 7.79
CA SER A 211 -37.81 -13.55 7.95
C SER A 211 -37.23 -12.15 7.81
N LYS A 212 -38.05 -11.11 7.84
CA LYS A 212 -37.62 -9.72 7.83
C LYS A 212 -36.77 -9.34 9.06
N THR A 213 -36.88 -10.08 10.15
CA THR A 213 -36.17 -9.83 11.40
C THR A 213 -35.19 -10.94 11.77
N THR A 214 -34.99 -11.94 10.91
CA THR A 214 -34.16 -13.11 11.23
C THR A 214 -33.27 -13.46 10.08
N PHE A 215 -31.98 -13.63 10.35
CA PHE A 215 -30.99 -14.13 9.40
C PHE A 215 -30.08 -15.18 10.07
N THR A 216 -29.42 -15.98 9.24
CA THR A 216 -28.51 -17.02 9.70
C THR A 216 -27.12 -16.86 9.09
N TYR A 217 -26.11 -17.37 9.80
CA TYR A 217 -24.75 -17.53 9.31
C TYR A 217 -24.10 -18.77 9.95
N THR A 218 -22.90 -19.15 9.47
CA THR A 218 -22.16 -20.28 10.03
C THR A 218 -21.10 -19.75 11.00
N ALA A 219 -21.13 -20.20 12.26
CA ALA A 219 -20.12 -19.90 13.25
C ALA A 219 -18.86 -20.78 13.07
N GLY A 220 -17.72 -20.30 13.54
CA GLY A 220 -16.47 -21.05 13.56
C GLY A 220 -16.39 -22.16 14.62
N SER A 221 -17.37 -22.21 15.54
CA SER A 221 -17.46 -23.21 16.63
C SER A 221 -18.91 -23.59 16.86
N SER A 222 -19.14 -24.70 17.57
CA SER A 222 -20.47 -25.14 17.98
C SER A 222 -20.58 -25.16 19.50
N GLY A 223 -21.83 -25.19 20.02
CA GLY A 223 -22.12 -25.24 21.44
C GLY A 223 -22.23 -23.89 22.13
N LEU A 224 -22.50 -22.82 21.36
CA LEU A 224 -22.72 -21.49 21.90
C LEU A 224 -24.06 -21.45 22.67
N LYS A 225 -24.03 -20.96 23.90
CA LYS A 225 -25.26 -20.77 24.70
C LYS A 225 -26.08 -19.63 24.10
N SER A 226 -27.42 -19.76 24.15
CA SER A 226 -28.33 -18.69 23.76
C SER A 226 -27.96 -17.38 24.45
N SER A 227 -27.92 -16.31 23.68
CA SER A 227 -27.48 -14.98 24.09
C SER A 227 -28.24 -13.91 23.28
N GLY A 228 -27.86 -12.65 23.43
CA GLY A 228 -28.45 -11.55 22.67
C GLY A 228 -27.90 -10.21 23.10
N GLY A 229 -28.61 -9.17 22.71
CA GLY A 229 -28.11 -7.80 22.76
C GLY A 229 -27.08 -7.56 21.67
N GLY A 230 -26.45 -6.40 21.71
CA GLY A 230 -25.52 -5.98 20.67
C GLY A 230 -26.22 -5.57 19.38
N THR A 231 -25.46 -5.56 18.28
CA THR A 231 -25.92 -5.05 16.99
C THR A 231 -25.48 -5.95 15.84
N ALA A 232 -26.28 -5.94 14.78
CA ALA A 232 -25.94 -6.50 13.48
C ALA A 232 -25.95 -5.39 12.43
N GLN A 233 -24.94 -5.36 11.57
CA GLN A 233 -24.81 -4.37 10.51
C GLN A 233 -24.44 -5.07 9.20
N ASN A 234 -25.19 -4.78 8.13
CA ASN A 234 -24.75 -5.16 6.79
C ASN A 234 -23.61 -4.23 6.37
N LEU A 235 -22.51 -4.85 5.98
CA LEU A 235 -21.37 -4.14 5.43
C LEU A 235 -21.34 -4.43 3.93
N PRO A 236 -21.73 -3.46 3.08
CA PRO A 236 -21.44 -3.59 1.67
C PRO A 236 -19.92 -3.79 1.51
N HIS A 237 -19.50 -4.81 0.79
CA HIS A 237 -18.10 -5.06 0.47
C HIS A 237 -17.98 -5.37 -1.01
N GLU A 238 -16.85 -5.05 -1.56
CA GLU A 238 -16.54 -5.38 -2.94
C GLU A 238 -16.29 -6.87 -3.10
N VAL A 239 -16.71 -7.42 -4.22
CA VAL A 239 -16.45 -8.79 -4.61
C VAL A 239 -15.87 -8.82 -6.02
N VAL A 240 -15.03 -9.81 -6.32
CA VAL A 240 -14.61 -10.01 -7.70
C VAL A 240 -15.85 -10.28 -8.55
N PRO A 241 -16.17 -9.44 -9.56
CA PRO A 241 -17.32 -9.67 -10.42
C PRO A 241 -17.27 -11.06 -11.07
N SER A 242 -18.40 -11.74 -11.14
CA SER A 242 -18.49 -13.12 -11.66
C SER A 242 -18.08 -13.24 -13.13
N ASP A 243 -18.07 -12.15 -13.86
CA ASP A 243 -17.67 -12.06 -15.26
C ASP A 243 -16.22 -11.56 -15.44
N ALA A 244 -15.48 -11.33 -14.35
CA ALA A 244 -14.06 -11.04 -14.43
C ALA A 244 -13.30 -12.22 -15.05
N THR A 245 -12.46 -11.95 -16.05
CA THR A 245 -11.64 -12.95 -16.71
C THR A 245 -10.19 -12.90 -16.27
N VAL A 246 -9.80 -11.83 -15.58
CA VAL A 246 -8.46 -11.63 -15.02
C VAL A 246 -8.61 -11.24 -13.56
N VAL A 247 -7.89 -11.94 -12.69
CA VAL A 247 -7.72 -11.60 -11.28
C VAL A 247 -6.23 -11.68 -10.97
N SER A 248 -5.68 -10.62 -10.43
CA SER A 248 -4.25 -10.50 -10.14
C SER A 248 -4.02 -10.17 -8.67
N THR A 249 -2.99 -10.75 -8.10
CA THR A 249 -2.52 -10.41 -6.77
C THR A 249 -1.29 -9.53 -6.88
N VAL A 250 -1.29 -8.42 -6.14
CA VAL A 250 -0.18 -7.46 -6.11
C VAL A 250 0.26 -7.26 -4.67
N ARG A 251 1.55 -7.40 -4.42
CA ARG A 251 2.14 -7.17 -3.10
C ARG A 251 2.50 -5.69 -2.88
N SER A 252 2.48 -5.29 -1.63
CA SER A 252 2.98 -3.97 -1.21
C SER A 252 4.51 -3.93 -1.29
N PRO A 253 5.11 -2.98 -2.04
CA PRO A 253 6.56 -2.85 -2.11
C PRO A 253 7.13 -2.29 -0.80
N GLN A 254 8.42 -2.53 -0.56
CA GLN A 254 9.16 -1.75 0.43
C GLN A 254 9.40 -0.33 -0.09
N LEU A 255 9.42 0.65 0.83
CA LEU A 255 9.58 2.08 0.49
C LEU A 255 11.01 2.60 0.72
N PHE A 256 11.89 1.76 1.24
CA PHE A 256 13.29 2.12 1.52
C PHE A 256 14.01 2.58 0.26
N GLY A 257 14.67 3.74 0.34
CA GLY A 257 15.38 4.33 -0.79
C GLY A 257 14.50 4.96 -1.88
N ALA A 258 13.18 5.07 -1.67
CA ALA A 258 12.26 5.64 -2.67
C ALA A 258 12.66 7.05 -3.11
N GLY A 259 13.17 7.89 -2.21
CA GLY A 259 13.64 9.22 -2.57
C GLY A 259 14.88 9.24 -3.47
N LEU A 260 15.72 8.21 -3.43
CA LEU A 260 16.82 8.06 -4.40
C LEU A 260 16.28 7.70 -5.78
N ILE A 261 15.30 6.78 -5.85
CA ILE A 261 14.62 6.39 -7.11
C ILE A 261 13.90 7.60 -7.71
N ASP A 262 13.17 8.38 -6.91
CA ASP A 262 12.46 9.58 -7.36
C ASP A 262 13.38 10.57 -8.10
N ASN A 263 14.64 10.62 -7.68
CA ASN A 263 15.65 11.53 -8.20
C ASN A 263 16.62 10.92 -9.23
N ILE A 264 16.31 9.75 -9.80
CA ILE A 264 17.00 9.27 -11.01
C ILE A 264 16.68 10.22 -12.17
N PRO A 265 17.69 10.69 -12.92
CA PRO A 265 17.44 11.49 -14.13
C PRO A 265 16.57 10.71 -15.14
N ASP A 266 15.55 11.33 -15.69
CA ASP A 266 14.70 10.71 -16.71
C ASP A 266 15.51 10.28 -17.93
N SER A 267 16.57 11.04 -18.27
CA SER A 267 17.50 10.73 -19.34
C SER A 267 18.15 9.34 -19.19
N ASP A 268 18.42 8.91 -17.97
CA ASP A 268 19.09 7.63 -17.71
C ASP A 268 18.14 6.46 -17.97
N ILE A 269 16.89 6.58 -17.56
CA ILE A 269 15.84 5.59 -17.84
C ILE A 269 15.55 5.52 -19.35
N LEU A 270 15.46 6.67 -20.01
CA LEU A 270 15.26 6.74 -21.47
C LEU A 270 16.47 6.18 -22.23
N ALA A 271 17.69 6.40 -21.75
CA ALA A 271 18.90 5.81 -22.31
C ALA A 271 18.88 4.28 -22.18
N ASN A 272 18.43 3.74 -21.05
CA ASN A 272 18.25 2.30 -20.87
C ASN A 272 17.23 1.70 -21.84
N ALA A 273 16.12 2.41 -22.10
CA ALA A 273 15.10 1.98 -23.07
C ALA A 273 15.63 2.02 -24.53
N ALA A 274 16.49 2.98 -24.85
CA ALA A 274 17.06 3.15 -26.17
C ALA A 274 18.27 2.22 -26.44
N ALA A 275 18.85 1.63 -25.40
CA ALA A 275 20.06 0.84 -25.50
C ALA A 275 19.83 -0.50 -26.23
N THR A 276 20.75 -0.88 -27.10
CA THR A 276 20.76 -2.24 -27.64
C THR A 276 21.26 -3.21 -26.59
N LYS A 277 20.38 -4.09 -26.15
CA LYS A 277 20.66 -5.06 -25.08
C LYS A 277 20.99 -6.44 -25.63
N LYS A 278 21.73 -7.24 -24.87
CA LYS A 278 22.02 -8.64 -25.19
C LYS A 278 20.74 -9.48 -25.18
N TYR A 279 20.78 -10.63 -25.84
CA TYR A 279 19.75 -11.68 -25.84
C TYR A 279 18.39 -11.25 -26.42
N GLY A 280 18.33 -10.14 -27.16
CA GLY A 280 17.06 -9.62 -27.71
C GLY A 280 16.16 -8.95 -26.67
N ILE A 281 16.67 -8.71 -25.46
CA ILE A 281 15.97 -7.95 -24.43
C ILE A 281 15.78 -6.51 -24.91
N THR A 282 14.60 -5.96 -24.72
CA THR A 282 14.29 -4.58 -25.12
C THR A 282 13.97 -3.71 -23.91
N GLY A 283 12.89 -4.00 -23.22
CA GLY A 283 12.35 -3.15 -22.17
C GLY A 283 11.66 -1.88 -22.70
N VAL A 284 10.67 -1.39 -21.98
CA VAL A 284 9.89 -0.19 -22.36
C VAL A 284 9.82 0.78 -21.20
N ALA A 285 10.20 2.04 -21.41
CA ALA A 285 9.89 3.11 -20.48
C ALA A 285 8.38 3.41 -20.55
N ASN A 286 7.68 3.28 -19.44
CA ASN A 286 6.27 3.67 -19.38
C ASN A 286 6.16 5.20 -19.31
N MET A 287 5.77 5.83 -20.41
CA MET A 287 5.64 7.30 -20.49
C MET A 287 4.24 7.72 -20.03
N ILE A 288 4.18 8.44 -18.92
CA ILE A 288 2.94 8.92 -18.31
C ILE A 288 3.10 10.38 -17.88
N ASP A 289 1.99 11.06 -17.65
CA ASP A 289 2.02 12.43 -17.18
C ASP A 289 2.29 12.48 -15.66
N ASP A 290 3.19 13.35 -15.24
CA ASP A 290 3.37 13.66 -13.84
C ASP A 290 2.24 14.54 -13.30
N GLU A 291 2.27 14.87 -12.02
CA GLU A 291 1.26 15.72 -11.37
C GLU A 291 1.17 17.16 -11.93
N ASN A 292 2.02 17.53 -12.87
CA ASN A 292 1.99 18.81 -13.58
C ASN A 292 1.57 18.67 -15.06
N GLY A 293 1.19 17.45 -15.49
CA GLY A 293 0.82 17.15 -16.87
C GLY A 293 2.02 17.07 -17.82
N VAL A 294 3.21 16.79 -17.32
CA VAL A 294 4.42 16.61 -18.12
C VAL A 294 4.68 15.13 -18.31
N SER A 295 4.74 14.68 -19.57
CA SER A 295 5.00 13.28 -19.91
C SER A 295 6.45 12.91 -19.60
N ARG A 296 6.63 11.92 -18.73
CA ARG A 296 7.92 11.47 -18.20
C ARG A 296 7.92 9.95 -18.00
N PRO A 297 9.08 9.28 -17.91
CA PRO A 297 9.13 7.87 -17.58
C PRO A 297 8.66 7.61 -16.14
N GLY A 298 7.75 6.65 -15.97
CA GLY A 298 7.32 6.16 -14.67
C GLY A 298 8.45 5.49 -13.91
N LYS A 299 8.43 5.60 -12.59
CA LYS A 299 9.46 5.08 -11.66
C LYS A 299 8.88 4.19 -10.57
N PHE A 300 7.62 4.38 -10.24
CA PHE A 300 6.92 3.71 -9.15
C PHE A 300 5.75 2.88 -9.65
N GLY A 301 5.23 2.01 -8.77
CA GLY A 301 4.19 1.05 -9.13
C GLY A 301 4.75 -0.22 -9.80
N GLN A 302 3.98 -1.30 -9.80
CA GLN A 302 4.40 -2.58 -10.41
C GLN A 302 4.43 -2.50 -11.95
N LYS A 303 3.73 -1.52 -12.51
CA LYS A 303 3.68 -1.22 -13.94
C LYS A 303 4.37 0.09 -14.31
N LEU A 304 5.16 0.68 -13.40
CA LEU A 304 5.79 2.00 -13.55
C LEU A 304 4.76 3.09 -13.90
N ASP A 305 3.69 3.10 -13.14
CA ASP A 305 2.46 3.86 -13.36
C ASP A 305 2.41 5.17 -12.57
N ALA A 306 3.50 5.55 -11.91
CA ALA A 306 3.69 6.87 -11.32
C ALA A 306 5.10 7.40 -11.59
N VAL A 307 5.20 8.67 -11.97
CA VAL A 307 6.45 9.36 -12.29
C VAL A 307 7.18 9.77 -11.01
N THR A 308 6.45 10.35 -10.07
CA THR A 308 7.00 10.90 -8.84
C THR A 308 6.50 10.12 -7.63
N LEU A 309 7.31 10.13 -6.57
CA LEU A 309 6.91 9.54 -5.30
C LEU A 309 5.64 10.20 -4.74
N PHE A 310 5.49 11.49 -4.98
CA PHE A 310 4.31 12.25 -4.56
C PHE A 310 3.03 11.77 -5.26
N GLN A 311 3.08 11.57 -6.58
CA GLN A 311 1.99 10.99 -7.37
C GLN A 311 1.65 9.58 -6.88
N PHE A 312 2.67 8.74 -6.66
CA PHE A 312 2.47 7.38 -6.19
C PHE A 312 1.81 7.32 -4.80
N THR A 313 2.24 8.19 -3.87
CA THR A 313 1.64 8.28 -2.52
C THR A 313 0.16 8.65 -2.61
N ALA A 314 -0.19 9.62 -3.45
CA ALA A 314 -1.57 10.04 -3.64
C ALA A 314 -2.45 8.93 -4.25
N ASN A 315 -1.92 8.23 -5.26
CA ASN A 315 -2.60 7.09 -5.88
C ASN A 315 -2.84 5.96 -4.86
N ALA A 316 -1.84 5.67 -4.03
CA ALA A 316 -1.98 4.64 -2.99
C ALA A 316 -3.02 5.03 -1.92
N GLU A 317 -3.06 6.30 -1.48
CA GLU A 317 -4.08 6.77 -0.56
C GLU A 317 -5.49 6.61 -1.13
N PHE A 318 -5.68 7.00 -2.38
CA PHE A 318 -6.97 6.89 -3.04
C PHE A 318 -7.36 5.43 -3.30
N ASN A 319 -6.50 4.67 -3.97
CA ASN A 319 -6.83 3.32 -4.40
C ASN A 319 -6.88 2.30 -3.25
N GLU A 320 -6.07 2.48 -2.20
CA GLU A 320 -5.99 1.50 -1.11
C GLU A 320 -6.81 1.89 0.12
N LEU A 321 -6.97 3.19 0.36
CA LEU A 321 -7.65 3.71 1.54
C LEU A 321 -8.95 4.45 1.22
N GLY A 322 -9.24 4.71 -0.06
CA GLY A 322 -10.39 5.51 -0.49
C GLY A 322 -10.31 6.96 -0.02
N ILE A 323 -9.10 7.45 0.27
CA ILE A 323 -8.87 8.80 0.79
C ILE A 323 -8.80 9.77 -0.38
N THR A 324 -9.67 10.77 -0.39
CA THR A 324 -9.71 11.81 -1.42
C THR A 324 -8.68 12.91 -1.16
N THR A 325 -8.13 13.47 -2.23
CA THR A 325 -7.15 14.55 -2.17
C THR A 325 -7.57 15.76 -2.99
N SER A 326 -7.03 16.94 -2.67
CA SER A 326 -7.40 18.20 -3.29
C SER A 326 -6.74 18.41 -4.66
N ASN A 327 -7.54 18.54 -5.70
CA ASN A 327 -7.06 18.91 -7.04
C ASN A 327 -6.40 20.30 -7.09
N SER A 328 -6.73 21.20 -6.17
CA SER A 328 -6.21 22.58 -6.17
C SER A 328 -4.70 22.65 -5.93
N LEU A 329 -4.09 21.54 -5.56
CA LEU A 329 -2.69 21.42 -5.23
C LEU A 329 -1.78 21.36 -6.44
N PHE A 330 -2.26 20.79 -7.52
CA PHE A 330 -1.45 20.37 -8.65
C PHE A 330 -1.78 21.12 -9.92
N GLY A 331 -2.87 21.88 -9.93
CA GLY A 331 -3.29 22.65 -11.12
C GLY A 331 -3.75 21.78 -12.29
N VAL A 332 -3.82 20.47 -12.14
CA VAL A 332 -4.17 19.51 -13.18
C VAL A 332 -5.30 18.62 -12.71
N SER A 333 -6.28 18.45 -13.56
CA SER A 333 -7.37 17.51 -13.37
C SER A 333 -6.92 16.09 -13.71
N GLY A 334 -7.14 15.14 -12.84
CA GLY A 334 -7.17 13.76 -13.29
C GLY A 334 -6.66 12.69 -12.34
N GLU A 335 -5.72 12.94 -11.43
CA GLU A 335 -5.17 11.89 -10.59
C GLU A 335 -5.56 12.00 -9.11
N PHE A 336 -6.15 13.11 -8.75
CA PHE A 336 -6.57 13.38 -7.38
C PHE A 336 -8.07 13.52 -7.37
N ASN A 337 -8.73 12.45 -7.00
CA ASN A 337 -10.17 12.37 -7.12
C ASN A 337 -10.86 13.07 -5.93
N PRO A 338 -11.68 14.10 -6.19
CA PRO A 338 -12.45 14.76 -5.13
C PRO A 338 -13.70 13.96 -4.73
N THR A 339 -13.95 12.81 -5.35
CA THR A 339 -15.11 11.95 -5.07
C THR A 339 -14.66 10.69 -4.35
N GLU A 340 -15.53 10.18 -3.48
CA GLU A 340 -15.30 8.92 -2.77
C GLU A 340 -14.99 7.76 -3.72
N HIS A 341 -13.95 7.00 -3.39
CA HIS A 341 -13.60 5.79 -4.12
C HIS A 341 -14.61 4.69 -3.84
N ASN A 342 -15.43 4.38 -4.83
CA ASN A 342 -16.46 3.35 -4.77
C ASN A 342 -16.65 2.71 -6.15
N PRO A 343 -15.67 1.96 -6.66
CA PRO A 343 -15.63 1.49 -8.04
C PRO A 343 -16.78 0.53 -8.38
N GLN A 344 -17.33 -0.18 -7.41
CA GLN A 344 -18.48 -1.07 -7.63
C GLN A 344 -19.84 -0.39 -7.40
N GLY A 345 -19.87 0.91 -7.11
CA GLY A 345 -21.12 1.65 -6.90
C GLY A 345 -21.94 1.12 -5.73
N LEU A 346 -21.28 0.64 -4.66
CA LEU A 346 -21.96 0.12 -3.48
C LEU A 346 -22.80 1.20 -2.81
N ALA A 347 -24.03 0.86 -2.42
CA ALA A 347 -24.93 1.78 -1.75
C ALA A 347 -24.62 1.84 -0.25
N PHE A 348 -23.95 2.90 0.19
CA PHE A 348 -23.74 3.17 1.60
C PHE A 348 -24.85 4.10 2.14
N PRO A 349 -25.43 3.80 3.31
CA PRO A 349 -26.33 4.74 3.98
C PRO A 349 -25.61 6.06 4.25
N SER A 350 -26.31 7.17 4.06
CA SER A 350 -25.72 8.51 4.23
C SER A 350 -25.16 8.76 5.65
N ALA A 351 -25.70 8.07 6.65
CA ALA A 351 -25.17 8.12 8.01
C ALA A 351 -23.83 7.37 8.16
N CYS A 352 -23.46 6.52 7.21
CA CYS A 352 -22.19 5.80 7.16
C CYS A 352 -21.12 6.51 6.34
N GLN A 353 -21.42 7.70 5.84
CA GLN A 353 -20.51 8.57 5.07
C GLN A 353 -20.37 9.91 5.81
N PRO A 354 -19.62 9.95 6.90
CA PRO A 354 -19.58 11.14 7.77
C PRO A 354 -18.95 12.35 7.11
N ASP A 355 -18.15 12.16 6.10
CA ASP A 355 -17.37 13.16 5.40
C ASP A 355 -17.94 13.54 4.02
N LYS A 356 -19.09 12.98 3.63
CA LYS A 356 -19.74 13.28 2.33
C LYS A 356 -19.89 14.77 1.99
N ASN A 357 -19.77 15.64 2.98
CA ASN A 357 -19.81 17.08 2.82
C ASN A 357 -18.40 17.73 2.86
N SER A 358 -17.36 16.94 3.08
CA SER A 358 -15.97 17.38 2.99
C SER A 358 -15.44 16.99 1.63
N PRO A 359 -15.12 17.94 0.75
CA PRO A 359 -14.70 17.60 -0.61
C PRO A 359 -13.34 16.89 -0.65
N GLN A 360 -12.60 16.84 0.46
CA GLN A 360 -11.26 16.26 0.51
C GLN A 360 -10.87 15.86 1.92
N ASP A 361 -10.42 14.63 2.06
CA ASP A 361 -10.04 14.03 3.33
C ASP A 361 -8.63 14.43 3.77
N VAL A 362 -7.70 14.33 2.85
CA VAL A 362 -6.31 14.65 3.12
C VAL A 362 -5.98 16.05 2.66
N LYS A 363 -5.59 16.87 3.63
CA LYS A 363 -5.01 18.17 3.32
C LYS A 363 -3.62 17.95 2.69
N GLN A 364 -3.29 18.78 1.70
CA GLN A 364 -1.96 18.86 1.08
C GLN A 364 -0.80 18.68 2.07
N VAL A 365 -0.92 19.30 3.21
CA VAL A 365 0.09 19.25 4.27
C VAL A 365 0.42 17.81 4.67
N ASN A 366 -0.55 16.93 4.74
CA ASN A 366 -0.33 15.54 5.14
C ASN A 366 0.30 14.73 4.00
N MET A 367 -0.16 14.94 2.75
CA MET A 367 0.46 14.36 1.56
C MET A 367 1.95 14.70 1.48
N ILE A 368 2.28 15.99 1.56
CA ILE A 368 3.66 16.45 1.55
C ILE A 368 4.48 15.81 2.68
N LYS A 369 3.92 15.71 3.89
CA LYS A 369 4.62 15.08 5.01
C LYS A 369 4.88 13.60 4.79
N MET A 370 3.92 12.84 4.29
CA MET A 370 4.11 11.42 3.97
C MET A 370 5.18 11.23 2.91
N THR A 371 5.08 11.96 1.80
CA THR A 371 6.12 11.94 0.75
C THR A 371 7.50 12.35 1.30
N GLN A 372 7.58 13.32 2.21
CA GLN A 372 8.85 13.68 2.87
C GLN A 372 9.42 12.52 3.70
N PHE A 373 8.60 11.80 4.43
CA PHE A 373 9.04 10.61 5.16
C PHE A 373 9.57 9.55 4.20
N GLU A 374 8.81 9.18 3.18
CA GLU A 374 9.16 8.17 2.19
C GLU A 374 10.42 8.54 1.41
N ALA A 375 10.55 9.81 1.00
CA ALA A 375 11.73 10.31 0.29
C ALA A 375 13.02 10.30 1.13
N LEU A 376 12.88 10.39 2.44
CA LEU A 376 14.03 10.43 3.36
C LEU A 376 14.35 9.07 3.99
N LEU A 377 13.58 8.01 3.71
CA LEU A 377 13.89 6.64 4.14
C LEU A 377 15.20 6.16 3.51
N ALA A 378 16.12 5.71 4.34
CA ALA A 378 17.38 5.12 3.85
C ALA A 378 17.12 3.79 3.13
N PRO A 379 17.86 3.47 2.05
CA PRO A 379 17.83 2.13 1.46
C PRO A 379 18.41 1.11 2.45
N ILE A 380 18.01 -0.16 2.30
CA ILE A 380 18.63 -1.25 3.05
C ILE A 380 20.06 -1.42 2.54
N PRO A 381 21.07 -1.32 3.41
CA PRO A 381 22.45 -1.51 2.97
C PRO A 381 22.71 -2.99 2.65
N PRO A 382 23.49 -3.29 1.59
CA PRO A 382 23.91 -4.65 1.32
C PRO A 382 24.79 -5.18 2.46
N GLN A 383 24.85 -6.50 2.60
CA GLN A 383 25.77 -7.13 3.54
C GLN A 383 27.22 -6.92 3.08
N PRO A 384 28.19 -6.88 4.02
CA PRO A 384 29.60 -6.78 3.65
C PRO A 384 30.00 -7.89 2.64
N PRO A 385 30.74 -7.55 1.58
CA PRO A 385 31.11 -8.51 0.56
C PRO A 385 32.02 -9.62 1.12
N THR A 386 31.82 -10.84 0.65
CA THR A 386 32.66 -12.00 0.91
C THR A 386 33.24 -12.50 -0.40
N SER A 387 34.21 -13.42 -0.36
CA SER A 387 34.72 -14.06 -1.59
C SER A 387 33.62 -14.78 -2.37
N GLN A 388 32.66 -15.37 -1.66
CA GLN A 388 31.52 -16.04 -2.27
C GLN A 388 30.57 -15.05 -2.96
N THR A 389 30.19 -13.96 -2.27
CA THR A 389 29.28 -12.97 -2.87
C THR A 389 29.94 -12.21 -4.02
N THR A 390 31.25 -11.95 -3.95
CA THR A 390 32.02 -11.35 -5.07
C THR A 390 32.04 -12.30 -6.28
N ALA A 391 32.27 -13.60 -6.08
CA ALA A 391 32.18 -14.57 -7.16
C ALA A 391 30.74 -14.64 -7.73
N GLY A 392 29.72 -14.53 -6.87
CA GLY A 392 28.32 -14.51 -7.27
C GLY A 392 27.96 -13.28 -8.11
N GLN A 393 28.51 -12.11 -7.84
CA GLN A 393 28.33 -10.92 -8.67
C GLN A 393 28.90 -11.15 -10.09
N VAL A 394 30.09 -11.76 -10.20
CA VAL A 394 30.65 -12.11 -11.50
C VAL A 394 29.74 -13.07 -12.27
N VAL A 395 29.15 -14.06 -11.58
CA VAL A 395 28.17 -14.98 -12.23
C VAL A 395 26.93 -14.18 -12.67
N PHE A 396 26.39 -13.30 -11.85
CA PHE A 396 25.25 -12.44 -12.17
C PHE A 396 25.45 -11.66 -13.47
N GLU A 397 26.63 -11.08 -13.65
CA GLU A 397 27.00 -10.34 -14.85
C GLU A 397 27.16 -11.27 -16.07
N ASN A 398 27.85 -12.39 -15.89
CA ASN A 398 28.21 -13.32 -16.97
C ASN A 398 26.98 -13.99 -17.59
N ILE A 399 25.97 -14.36 -16.80
CA ILE A 399 24.75 -14.98 -17.30
C ILE A 399 23.74 -13.97 -17.85
N GLY A 400 23.92 -12.66 -17.58
CA GLY A 400 23.15 -11.58 -18.18
C GLY A 400 22.04 -11.00 -17.31
N CYS A 401 22.01 -11.25 -15.99
CA CYS A 401 21.03 -10.62 -15.08
C CYS A 401 21.15 -9.09 -15.10
N ASN A 402 22.39 -8.58 -15.25
CA ASN A 402 22.69 -7.16 -15.30
C ASN A 402 22.16 -6.43 -16.55
N VAL A 403 21.58 -7.15 -17.51
CA VAL A 403 20.97 -6.55 -18.72
C VAL A 403 19.70 -5.78 -18.36
N CYS A 404 18.92 -6.30 -17.38
CA CYS A 404 17.75 -5.65 -16.80
C CYS A 404 18.08 -5.05 -15.42
N HIS A 405 18.81 -5.79 -14.59
CA HIS A 405 19.18 -5.37 -13.25
C HIS A 405 20.47 -4.52 -13.28
N ILE A 406 20.36 -3.32 -13.85
CA ILE A 406 21.46 -2.34 -13.91
C ILE A 406 21.87 -1.97 -12.49
N GLU A 407 23.17 -2.04 -12.22
CA GLU A 407 23.71 -1.93 -10.88
C GLU A 407 23.43 -0.58 -10.22
N SER A 408 23.74 0.53 -10.89
CA SER A 408 23.80 1.82 -10.21
C SER A 408 23.29 3.00 -11.03
N TYR A 409 22.84 4.02 -10.30
CA TYR A 409 22.49 5.35 -10.80
C TYR A 409 23.12 6.44 -9.93
N THR A 410 23.18 7.64 -10.47
CA THR A 410 23.51 8.84 -9.72
C THR A 410 22.31 9.79 -9.74
N THR A 411 21.84 10.22 -8.58
CA THR A 411 20.72 11.14 -8.46
C THR A 411 21.01 12.51 -9.06
N GLN A 412 19.94 13.23 -9.40
CA GLN A 412 20.03 14.62 -9.89
C GLN A 412 20.80 15.52 -8.92
N GLN A 413 21.34 16.62 -9.44
CA GLN A 413 21.93 17.67 -8.61
C GLN A 413 20.84 18.56 -7.99
N ASN A 414 21.16 19.17 -6.85
CA ASN A 414 20.31 20.18 -6.21
C ASN A 414 18.90 19.70 -5.84
N VAL A 415 18.77 18.44 -5.41
CA VAL A 415 17.49 17.87 -5.00
C VAL A 415 16.90 18.62 -3.81
N LYS A 416 15.63 18.95 -3.90
CA LYS A 416 14.85 19.63 -2.88
C LYS A 416 13.50 18.93 -2.72
N LEU A 417 12.94 18.95 -1.53
CA LEU A 417 11.60 18.45 -1.27
C LEU A 417 10.59 19.61 -1.17
N ARG A 418 9.35 19.34 -1.53
CA ARG A 418 8.24 20.27 -1.30
C ARG A 418 8.07 20.51 0.19
N THR A 419 7.71 21.74 0.57
CA THR A 419 7.38 22.08 1.96
C THR A 419 5.89 22.31 2.11
N THR A 420 5.40 22.13 3.31
CA THR A 420 3.99 22.35 3.66
C THR A 420 3.52 23.80 3.55
N SER A 421 4.45 24.73 3.37
CA SER A 421 4.19 26.16 3.11
C SER A 421 4.13 26.52 1.64
N GLY A 422 4.18 25.54 0.73
CA GLY A 422 4.11 25.77 -0.73
C GLY A 422 5.45 26.11 -1.39
N GLY A 423 6.58 26.00 -0.67
CA GLY A 423 7.92 26.19 -1.18
C GLY A 423 8.72 24.89 -1.32
N GLN A 424 10.03 25.03 -1.35
CA GLN A 424 10.97 23.91 -1.35
C GLN A 424 11.96 24.04 -0.19
N THR A 425 12.52 22.91 0.24
CA THR A 425 13.64 22.88 1.20
C THR A 425 14.91 23.52 0.60
N ALA A 426 15.92 23.73 1.42
CA ALA A 426 17.29 23.80 0.91
C ALA A 426 17.65 22.51 0.17
N VAL A 427 18.71 22.55 -0.61
CA VAL A 427 19.27 21.36 -1.26
C VAL A 427 19.61 20.32 -0.19
N ILE A 428 19.25 19.07 -0.45
CA ILE A 428 19.49 17.93 0.44
C ILE A 428 20.69 17.13 -0.12
N PRO A 429 21.88 17.28 0.47
CA PRO A 429 23.08 16.61 -0.05
C PRO A 429 22.93 15.08 -0.13
N SER A 430 22.25 14.48 0.85
CA SER A 430 22.03 13.02 0.90
C SER A 430 21.07 12.48 -0.18
N LEU A 431 20.45 13.35 -0.97
CA LEU A 431 19.66 13.02 -2.15
C LEU A 431 20.25 13.59 -3.45
N SER A 432 21.28 14.42 -3.39
CA SER A 432 21.83 15.19 -4.51
C SER A 432 23.15 14.64 -4.96
N ASN A 433 23.28 14.26 -6.24
CA ASN A 433 24.51 13.72 -6.82
C ASN A 433 25.06 12.52 -6.02
N VAL A 434 24.15 11.63 -5.60
CA VAL A 434 24.47 10.43 -4.81
C VAL A 434 24.41 9.21 -5.72
N THR A 435 25.48 8.43 -5.79
CA THR A 435 25.48 7.14 -6.46
C THR A 435 24.93 6.07 -5.51
N PHE A 436 24.01 5.25 -6.01
CA PHE A 436 23.35 4.19 -5.28
C PHE A 436 23.08 2.98 -6.18
N THR A 437 22.84 1.81 -5.60
CA THR A 437 22.83 0.53 -6.30
C THR A 437 21.49 -0.20 -6.18
N PRO A 438 20.47 0.17 -6.97
CA PRO A 438 19.15 -0.47 -6.92
C PRO A 438 19.11 -1.81 -7.65
N TYR A 439 20.01 -2.08 -8.58
CA TYR A 439 19.93 -3.23 -9.48
C TYR A 439 18.60 -3.31 -10.24
N SER A 440 18.29 -2.27 -11.02
CA SER A 440 17.07 -2.16 -11.82
C SER A 440 17.32 -1.19 -12.98
N ASP A 441 16.75 -1.43 -14.14
CA ASP A 441 16.74 -0.47 -15.26
C ASP A 441 15.51 0.44 -15.29
N PHE A 442 14.55 0.20 -14.37
CA PHE A 442 13.27 0.92 -14.31
C PHE A 442 12.49 0.88 -15.62
N LEU A 443 12.52 -0.26 -16.31
CA LEU A 443 11.75 -0.51 -17.53
C LEU A 443 10.71 -1.61 -17.28
N LEU A 444 9.70 -1.65 -18.13
CA LEU A 444 8.77 -2.76 -18.25
C LEU A 444 9.35 -3.80 -19.22
N HIS A 445 9.34 -5.07 -18.82
CA HIS A 445 9.76 -6.20 -19.64
C HIS A 445 8.63 -7.20 -19.77
N ASP A 446 8.46 -7.76 -20.95
CA ASP A 446 7.53 -8.88 -21.16
C ASP A 446 8.11 -10.15 -20.54
N MET A 447 7.53 -10.56 -19.42
CA MET A 447 7.96 -11.75 -18.66
C MET A 447 7.29 -13.03 -19.15
N GLY A 448 6.49 -12.98 -20.22
CA GLY A 448 5.83 -14.14 -20.83
C GLY A 448 4.63 -14.65 -20.04
N SER A 449 4.00 -15.71 -20.56
CA SER A 449 2.75 -16.26 -20.03
C SER A 449 2.88 -16.87 -18.62
N GLY A 450 4.07 -17.25 -18.19
CA GLY A 450 4.32 -17.81 -16.86
C GLY A 450 4.18 -16.80 -15.71
N ASP A 451 4.18 -15.51 -16.02
CA ASP A 451 4.01 -14.42 -15.06
C ASP A 451 2.81 -13.52 -15.41
N SER A 452 1.77 -14.13 -15.97
CA SER A 452 0.61 -13.46 -16.58
C SER A 452 -0.45 -12.97 -15.59
N GLY A 453 -0.24 -13.09 -14.29
CA GLY A 453 -1.23 -12.69 -13.27
C GLY A 453 -1.48 -11.17 -13.17
N GLY A 454 -1.06 -10.36 -14.13
CA GLY A 454 -1.19 -8.90 -14.12
C GLY A 454 -2.48 -8.41 -14.76
N ILE A 455 -2.99 -7.28 -14.25
CA ILE A 455 -3.96 -6.46 -14.96
C ILE A 455 -3.20 -5.64 -16.01
N PRO A 456 -3.69 -5.54 -17.25
CA PRO A 456 -3.03 -4.74 -18.26
C PRO A 456 -3.07 -3.26 -17.86
N PHE A 457 -1.93 -2.62 -17.96
CA PHE A 457 -1.83 -1.19 -17.98
C PHE A 457 -1.56 -0.77 -19.43
N ILE A 458 -2.30 0.18 -19.94
CA ILE A 458 -2.09 0.70 -21.29
C ILE A 458 -1.23 1.95 -21.17
N PRO A 459 0.07 1.88 -21.52
CA PRO A 459 0.92 3.07 -21.50
C PRO A 459 0.35 4.17 -22.40
N HIS A 460 0.44 5.42 -21.98
CA HIS A 460 0.04 6.55 -22.81
C HIS A 460 0.74 6.48 -24.18
N GLY A 461 -0.05 6.42 -25.26
CA GLY A 461 0.42 6.48 -26.64
C GLY A 461 0.73 5.15 -27.33
N THR A 462 0.74 4.00 -26.66
CA THR A 462 1.03 2.72 -27.32
C THR A 462 -0.20 1.89 -27.66
N GLY A 463 -1.31 2.10 -26.99
CA GLY A 463 -2.55 1.34 -27.20
C GLY A 463 -2.46 -0.17 -26.94
N GLN A 464 -1.34 -0.66 -26.38
CA GLN A 464 -1.13 -2.08 -26.11
C GLN A 464 -1.30 -2.38 -24.62
N ALA A 465 -2.14 -3.35 -24.32
CA ALA A 465 -2.27 -3.90 -23.00
C ALA A 465 -1.01 -4.69 -22.61
N THR A 466 -0.47 -4.41 -21.42
CA THR A 466 0.79 -4.99 -20.94
C THR A 466 0.55 -6.02 -19.84
N LEU A 467 -0.29 -7.02 -20.12
CA LEU A 467 -0.67 -8.05 -19.14
C LEU A 467 0.55 -8.76 -18.53
N THR A 468 1.50 -9.12 -19.40
CA THR A 468 2.73 -9.85 -19.04
C THR A 468 3.93 -8.96 -18.78
N MET A 469 3.79 -7.64 -18.95
CA MET A 469 4.89 -6.70 -18.74
C MET A 469 4.96 -6.27 -17.28
N TRP A 470 6.13 -6.40 -16.69
CA TRP A 470 6.41 -6.03 -15.30
C TRP A 470 7.68 -5.21 -15.20
N ARG A 471 7.73 -4.33 -14.21
CA ARG A 471 8.94 -3.53 -13.96
C ARG A 471 10.08 -4.43 -13.48
N THR A 472 11.29 -4.08 -13.84
CA THR A 472 12.48 -4.60 -13.16
C THR A 472 12.47 -4.08 -11.71
N ALA A 473 12.20 -4.97 -10.76
CA ALA A 473 12.15 -4.60 -9.35
C ALA A 473 13.58 -4.33 -8.83
N PRO A 474 13.79 -3.30 -7.99
CA PRO A 474 15.05 -3.15 -7.25
C PRO A 474 15.36 -4.40 -6.42
N LEU A 475 16.65 -4.80 -6.36
CA LEU A 475 17.08 -6.00 -5.65
C LEU A 475 17.58 -5.73 -4.22
N TRP A 476 17.75 -4.47 -3.81
CA TRP A 476 18.14 -4.20 -2.42
C TRP A 476 17.10 -4.72 -1.42
N GLY A 477 17.56 -5.24 -0.30
CA GLY A 477 16.68 -5.77 0.72
C GLY A 477 15.95 -7.07 0.34
N LEU A 478 16.46 -7.84 -0.63
CA LEU A 478 15.83 -9.06 -1.13
C LEU A 478 15.59 -10.10 -0.02
N SER A 479 16.55 -10.31 0.86
CA SER A 479 16.41 -11.20 2.02
C SER A 479 15.38 -10.71 3.02
N ASN A 480 15.28 -9.40 3.22
CA ASN A 480 14.25 -8.79 4.05
C ASN A 480 12.85 -9.05 3.46
N MET A 481 12.70 -8.87 2.13
CA MET A 481 11.43 -9.15 1.45
C MET A 481 11.00 -10.61 1.62
N LEU A 482 11.90 -11.59 1.46
CA LEU A 482 11.58 -13.00 1.70
C LEU A 482 11.10 -13.26 3.12
N THR A 483 11.74 -12.64 4.10
CA THR A 483 11.41 -12.83 5.51
C THR A 483 10.07 -12.19 5.88
N LYS A 484 9.78 -10.99 5.38
CA LYS A 484 8.63 -10.17 5.78
C LYS A 484 7.40 -10.40 4.92
N ALA A 485 7.55 -10.48 3.60
CA ALA A 485 6.45 -10.68 2.68
C ALA A 485 6.14 -12.16 2.43
N GLY A 486 7.02 -13.06 2.82
CA GLY A 486 6.86 -14.50 2.62
C GLY A 486 7.13 -14.98 1.18
N GLY A 487 7.55 -14.07 0.28
CA GLY A 487 7.84 -14.41 -1.10
C GLY A 487 8.36 -13.24 -1.93
N LEU A 488 8.74 -13.55 -3.15
CA LEU A 488 9.22 -12.62 -4.16
C LEU A 488 8.26 -12.55 -5.36
N MET A 489 8.61 -11.76 -6.35
CA MET A 489 7.82 -11.38 -7.51
C MET A 489 6.66 -10.44 -7.12
N HIS A 490 5.87 -9.99 -8.10
CA HIS A 490 4.77 -9.03 -7.89
C HIS A 490 3.65 -9.54 -6.97
N ASP A 491 3.54 -10.86 -6.82
CA ASP A 491 2.43 -11.56 -6.15
C ASP A 491 2.86 -12.36 -4.90
N ASN A 492 4.12 -12.27 -4.45
CA ASN A 492 4.71 -13.12 -3.43
C ASN A 492 4.74 -14.63 -3.79
N GLY A 493 4.55 -14.97 -5.07
CA GLY A 493 4.43 -16.37 -5.52
C GLY A 493 5.71 -17.20 -5.48
N SER A 494 6.86 -16.60 -5.24
CA SER A 494 8.16 -17.28 -5.24
C SER A 494 8.79 -17.29 -3.85
N ALA A 495 8.74 -18.42 -3.16
CA ALA A 495 9.21 -18.56 -1.77
C ALA A 495 10.75 -18.58 -1.62
N THR A 496 11.51 -18.56 -2.70
CA THR A 496 12.98 -18.54 -2.69
C THR A 496 13.51 -17.72 -3.86
N ILE A 497 14.76 -17.26 -3.76
CA ILE A 497 15.45 -16.57 -4.87
C ILE A 497 15.57 -17.50 -6.09
N ASP A 498 15.92 -18.76 -5.90
CA ASP A 498 15.99 -19.75 -7.00
C ASP A 498 14.64 -19.86 -7.74
N LYS A 499 13.53 -19.99 -7.01
CA LYS A 499 12.19 -20.04 -7.62
C LYS A 499 11.84 -18.75 -8.35
N ALA A 500 12.22 -17.60 -7.82
CA ALA A 500 12.02 -16.33 -8.47
C ALA A 500 12.79 -16.24 -9.80
N ILE A 501 14.07 -16.63 -9.82
CA ILE A 501 14.89 -16.66 -11.05
C ILE A 501 14.24 -17.57 -12.10
N ARG A 502 13.85 -18.79 -11.73
CA ARG A 502 13.21 -19.77 -12.66
C ARG A 502 11.85 -19.35 -13.17
N ARG A 503 11.19 -18.43 -12.48
CA ARG A 503 9.91 -17.87 -12.90
C ARG A 503 10.05 -16.76 -13.95
N HIS A 504 11.23 -16.20 -14.14
CA HIS A 504 11.48 -15.26 -15.21
C HIS A 504 11.31 -15.94 -16.56
N GLY A 505 10.52 -15.32 -17.45
CA GLY A 505 10.22 -15.83 -18.80
C GLY A 505 10.32 -14.74 -19.85
N GLY A 506 9.67 -14.92 -20.98
CA GLY A 506 9.62 -13.92 -22.04
C GLY A 506 11.01 -13.40 -22.43
N GLU A 507 11.25 -12.11 -22.29
CA GLU A 507 12.55 -11.48 -22.60
C GLU A 507 13.71 -12.07 -21.77
N ALA A 508 13.46 -12.57 -20.58
CA ALA A 508 14.48 -13.15 -19.70
C ALA A 508 14.78 -14.65 -19.96
N ALA A 509 14.06 -15.30 -20.87
CA ALA A 509 14.15 -16.76 -21.06
C ALA A 509 15.59 -17.27 -21.33
N THR A 510 16.39 -16.53 -22.11
CA THR A 510 17.79 -16.90 -22.36
C THR A 510 18.64 -16.81 -21.08
N VAL A 511 18.41 -15.81 -20.25
CA VAL A 511 19.13 -15.63 -18.97
C VAL A 511 18.76 -16.74 -18.00
N VAL A 512 17.50 -17.17 -17.96
CA VAL A 512 17.06 -18.33 -17.17
C VAL A 512 17.76 -19.61 -17.64
N SER A 513 17.83 -19.84 -18.95
CA SER A 513 18.56 -21.00 -19.50
C SER A 513 20.06 -20.98 -19.13
N ASN A 514 20.69 -19.79 -19.13
CA ASN A 514 22.07 -19.62 -18.66
C ASN A 514 22.20 -19.95 -17.16
N TYR A 515 21.22 -19.53 -16.33
CA TYR A 515 21.18 -19.89 -14.92
C TYR A 515 21.06 -21.40 -14.70
N GLU A 516 20.20 -22.06 -15.45
CA GLU A 516 19.97 -23.52 -15.36
C GLU A 516 21.18 -24.35 -15.79
N ALA A 517 22.05 -23.77 -16.61
CA ALA A 517 23.28 -24.39 -17.05
C ALA A 517 24.46 -24.19 -16.08
N LEU A 518 24.31 -23.44 -15.02
CA LEU A 518 25.38 -23.17 -14.05
C LEU A 518 25.81 -24.42 -13.29
N SER A 519 27.09 -24.46 -12.91
CA SER A 519 27.57 -25.42 -11.93
C SER A 519 26.88 -25.17 -10.57
N SER A 520 26.83 -26.18 -9.72
CA SER A 520 26.28 -26.05 -8.36
C SER A 520 27.03 -24.99 -7.55
N THR A 521 28.33 -24.83 -7.76
CA THR A 521 29.16 -23.80 -7.11
C THR A 521 28.77 -22.41 -7.58
N ASP A 522 28.64 -22.18 -8.89
CA ASP A 522 28.29 -20.87 -9.43
C ASP A 522 26.86 -20.48 -9.05
N SER A 523 25.92 -21.44 -9.09
CA SER A 523 24.55 -21.21 -8.62
C SER A 523 24.52 -20.83 -7.13
N SER A 524 25.29 -21.53 -6.28
CA SER A 524 25.41 -21.19 -4.86
C SER A 524 26.01 -19.80 -4.65
N ASN A 525 27.04 -19.43 -5.41
CA ASN A 525 27.67 -18.11 -5.33
C ASN A 525 26.68 -17.00 -5.73
N LEU A 526 25.95 -17.20 -6.85
CA LEU A 526 24.93 -16.26 -7.30
C LEU A 526 23.82 -16.05 -6.26
N LEU A 527 23.30 -17.14 -5.69
CA LEU A 527 22.25 -17.05 -4.66
C LEU A 527 22.75 -16.36 -3.39
N ALA A 528 24.03 -16.59 -3.01
CA ALA A 528 24.65 -15.87 -1.90
C ALA A 528 24.81 -14.36 -2.18
N PHE A 529 25.18 -13.98 -3.40
CA PHE A 529 25.26 -12.59 -3.83
C PHE A 529 23.87 -11.93 -3.74
N LEU A 530 22.86 -12.49 -4.37
CA LEU A 530 21.49 -11.95 -4.36
C LEU A 530 20.94 -11.88 -2.93
N GLY A 531 21.23 -12.86 -2.09
CA GLY A 531 20.85 -12.86 -0.68
C GLY A 531 21.58 -11.82 0.16
N SER A 532 22.66 -11.24 -0.33
CA SER A 532 23.43 -10.19 0.36
C SER A 532 23.01 -8.76 0.00
N LEU A 533 22.17 -8.60 -1.04
CA LEU A 533 21.63 -7.32 -1.46
C LEU A 533 20.43 -6.93 -0.57
#